data_f8f1150c988526b4c93d54922eadeb39
#
_entry.id   f8f1150c988526b4c93d54922eadeb39
#
_cell.length_a   1.000
_cell.length_b   1.000
_cell.length_c   1.000
_cell.angle_alpha   90.00
_cell.angle_beta   90.00
_cell.angle_gamma   90.00
#
_symmetry.space_group_name_H-M   'P 1'
#
loop_
_entity.id
_entity.type
_entity.pdbx_description
1 polymer ?
#
loop_
_entity_poly.entity_id
_entity_poly.type
_entity_poly.pdbx_seq_one_letter_code
_entity_poly.pdbx_strand_id
1 'polypeptide(L)'
;MPAPQYVPLQFQPGVWKNGTLYQAQGRWFDADLMRWSVGALGPVGGWRPWGEATTAVTGVPRTAVSWMDNSNNRWIGVGSASNLYVYNSAATRYDITPSGFTAGSEDADPNTGYGDWLYGKSSYGDVRPDLGIPSPATTWALDM
;
A
#
# COMPACT_ATOMS: atom_id res chain seq x y z
N MET A 1 15.56 52.18 -17.52
CA MET A 1 15.92 50.96 -16.80
C MET A 1 16.27 49.91 -17.82
N PRO A 2 17.42 49.21 -17.74
CA PRO A 2 17.70 48.12 -18.65
C PRO A 2 16.68 46.99 -18.41
N ALA A 3 16.27 46.30 -19.47
CA ALA A 3 15.34 45.18 -19.37
C ALA A 3 15.95 44.05 -18.53
N PRO A 4 15.17 43.35 -17.74
CA PRO A 4 15.67 42.21 -16.95
C PRO A 4 16.24 41.14 -17.87
N GLN A 5 17.50 40.78 -17.64
CA GLN A 5 18.18 39.76 -18.38
C GLN A 5 17.99 38.42 -17.71
N TYR A 6 17.25 37.50 -18.33
CA TYR A 6 17.05 36.16 -17.81
C TYR A 6 18.23 35.26 -18.17
N VAL A 7 18.86 34.67 -17.18
CA VAL A 7 19.91 33.67 -17.41
C VAL A 7 19.27 32.29 -17.22
N PRO A 8 19.23 31.44 -18.26
CA PRO A 8 18.70 30.10 -18.12
C PRO A 8 19.62 29.26 -17.23
N LEU A 9 19.10 28.72 -16.15
CA LEU A 9 19.78 27.76 -15.28
C LEU A 9 19.50 26.34 -15.80
N GLN A 10 20.54 25.65 -16.25
CA GLN A 10 20.45 24.25 -16.67
C GLN A 10 21.06 23.37 -15.58
N PHE A 11 20.22 22.56 -14.94
CA PHE A 11 20.68 21.54 -13.99
C PHE A 11 20.64 20.16 -14.67
N GLN A 12 21.68 19.38 -14.44
CA GLN A 12 21.71 18.00 -14.92
C GLN A 12 20.66 17.16 -14.17
N PRO A 13 19.93 16.26 -14.85
CA PRO A 13 18.98 15.37 -14.20
C PRO A 13 19.70 14.40 -13.26
N GLY A 14 19.02 14.00 -12.21
CA GLY A 14 19.53 13.06 -11.22
C GLY A 14 19.93 13.71 -9.89
N VAL A 15 19.95 12.91 -8.85
CA VAL A 15 20.37 13.29 -7.50
C VAL A 15 21.79 12.81 -7.27
N TRP A 16 22.67 13.70 -6.83
CA TRP A 16 24.06 13.38 -6.52
C TRP A 16 24.26 13.31 -5.00
N LYS A 17 24.26 12.09 -4.46
CA LYS A 17 24.45 11.86 -3.01
C LYS A 17 25.86 11.32 -2.66
N ASN A 18 26.70 11.02 -3.64
CA ASN A 18 28.02 10.35 -3.44
C ASN A 18 29.13 11.34 -3.18
N GLY A 19 28.91 12.37 -2.36
CA GLY A 19 29.97 13.32 -2.08
C GLY A 19 29.51 14.49 -1.22
N THR A 20 30.33 15.51 -1.14
CA THR A 20 30.03 16.74 -0.39
C THR A 20 29.11 17.66 -1.21
N LEU A 21 28.46 18.60 -0.54
CA LEU A 21 27.67 19.65 -1.18
C LEU A 21 28.46 20.45 -2.24
N TYR A 22 29.77 20.62 -2.04
CA TYR A 22 30.66 21.27 -3.00
C TYR A 22 30.80 20.47 -4.30
N GLN A 23 30.84 19.15 -4.21
CA GLN A 23 30.93 18.27 -5.38
C GLN A 23 29.62 18.14 -6.11
N ALA A 24 28.51 18.42 -5.45
CA ALA A 24 27.17 18.46 -6.03
C ALA A 24 26.86 19.78 -6.75
N GLN A 25 27.80 20.71 -6.85
CA GLN A 25 27.58 22.02 -7.45
C GLN A 25 27.07 21.91 -8.90
N GLY A 26 25.94 22.55 -9.20
CA GLY A 26 25.24 22.41 -10.49
C GLY A 26 24.41 21.16 -10.66
N ARG A 27 24.20 20.39 -9.58
CA ARG A 27 23.34 19.18 -9.53
C ARG A 27 22.39 19.24 -8.33
N TRP A 28 21.38 18.40 -8.35
CA TRP A 28 20.49 18.22 -7.23
C TRP A 28 21.16 17.34 -6.18
N PHE A 29 21.34 17.84 -4.96
CA PHE A 29 21.91 17.07 -3.86
C PHE A 29 20.87 16.14 -3.25
N ASP A 30 19.63 16.61 -3.13
CA ASP A 30 18.50 15.85 -2.62
C ASP A 30 17.21 16.22 -3.35
N ALA A 31 16.28 15.27 -3.44
CA ALA A 31 14.95 15.49 -3.97
C ALA A 31 13.99 14.49 -3.31
N ASP A 32 12.87 14.99 -2.81
CA ASP A 32 11.79 14.20 -2.24
C ASP A 32 10.51 14.40 -3.03
N LEU A 33 9.75 13.31 -3.22
CA LEU A 33 8.49 13.30 -3.97
C LEU A 33 8.58 13.90 -5.38
N MET A 34 9.75 13.82 -6.00
CA MET A 34 10.04 14.36 -7.32
C MET A 34 10.55 13.27 -8.25
N ARG A 35 10.27 13.40 -9.53
CA ARG A 35 10.82 12.53 -10.59
C ARG A 35 11.27 13.35 -11.82
N TRP A 36 12.24 12.82 -12.52
CA TRP A 36 12.63 13.34 -13.82
C TRP A 36 11.82 12.66 -14.92
N SER A 37 11.25 13.45 -15.79
CA SER A 37 10.55 12.98 -16.97
C SER A 37 10.97 13.85 -18.15
N VAL A 38 11.54 13.23 -19.21
CA VAL A 38 11.98 13.91 -20.43
C VAL A 38 12.91 15.11 -20.12
N GLY A 39 13.83 14.93 -19.15
CA GLY A 39 14.79 15.96 -18.75
C GLY A 39 14.23 17.07 -17.84
N ALA A 40 12.95 17.06 -17.52
CA ALA A 40 12.34 17.99 -16.58
C ALA A 40 12.10 17.34 -15.22
N LEU A 41 12.30 18.12 -14.16
CA LEU A 41 11.95 17.74 -12.80
C LEU A 41 10.48 18.07 -12.54
N GLY A 42 9.69 17.08 -12.16
CA GLY A 42 8.29 17.25 -11.83
C GLY A 42 7.92 16.52 -10.53
N PRO A 43 6.85 16.91 -9.86
CA PRO A 43 6.39 16.19 -8.69
C PRO A 43 5.93 14.77 -9.06
N VAL A 44 6.17 13.82 -8.17
CA VAL A 44 5.51 12.51 -8.24
C VAL A 44 4.04 12.74 -7.94
N GLY A 45 3.16 12.38 -8.87
CA GLY A 45 1.71 12.48 -8.64
C GLY A 45 1.32 11.67 -7.41
N GLY A 46 0.34 12.18 -6.65
CA GLY A 46 -0.23 11.45 -5.52
C GLY A 46 -1.03 10.22 -5.96
N TRP A 47 -1.37 9.38 -5.00
CA TRP A 47 -2.29 8.28 -5.20
C TRP A 47 -3.70 8.82 -5.44
N ARG A 48 -4.38 8.24 -6.39
CA ARG A 48 -5.79 8.52 -6.65
C ARG A 48 -6.58 7.22 -6.49
N PRO A 49 -7.70 7.25 -5.76
CA PRO A 49 -8.58 6.07 -5.67
C PRO A 49 -8.96 5.59 -7.07
N TRP A 50 -8.93 4.29 -7.26
CA TRP A 50 -9.42 3.63 -8.45
C TRP A 50 -10.84 3.11 -8.17
N GLY A 51 -11.83 3.66 -8.85
CA GLY A 51 -13.24 3.39 -8.60
C GLY A 51 -13.87 4.35 -7.59
N GLU A 52 -15.10 4.05 -7.22
CA GLU A 52 -15.88 4.82 -6.24
C GLU A 52 -15.75 4.23 -4.82
N ALA A 53 -16.10 5.02 -3.81
CA ALA A 53 -16.07 4.56 -2.41
C ALA A 53 -16.98 3.34 -2.16
N THR A 54 -18.06 3.20 -2.91
CA THR A 54 -18.99 2.06 -2.84
C THR A 54 -18.39 0.75 -3.33
N THR A 55 -17.26 0.81 -4.07
CA THR A 55 -16.54 -0.36 -4.56
C THR A 55 -15.34 -0.70 -3.70
N ALA A 56 -15.16 -0.06 -2.56
CA ALA A 56 -14.08 -0.33 -1.63
C ALA A 56 -14.12 -1.79 -1.12
N VAL A 57 -12.95 -2.32 -0.84
CA VAL A 57 -12.79 -3.64 -0.21
C VAL A 57 -13.30 -3.57 1.23
N THR A 58 -14.11 -4.53 1.63
CA THR A 58 -14.55 -4.68 3.03
C THR A 58 -13.50 -5.50 3.78
N GLY A 59 -13.11 -5.04 4.96
CA GLY A 59 -12.06 -5.68 5.76
C GLY A 59 -10.64 -5.34 5.30
N VAL A 60 -9.66 -5.92 5.95
CA VAL A 60 -8.24 -5.69 5.67
C VAL A 60 -7.82 -6.49 4.43
N PRO A 61 -7.35 -5.86 3.35
CA PRO A 61 -6.87 -6.57 2.17
C PRO A 61 -5.59 -7.36 2.51
N ARG A 62 -5.56 -8.65 2.14
CA ARG A 62 -4.45 -9.58 2.41
C ARG A 62 -3.65 -9.92 1.18
N THR A 63 -4.32 -10.00 0.04
CA THR A 63 -3.67 -10.35 -1.22
C THR A 63 -4.36 -9.68 -2.38
N ALA A 64 -3.63 -9.46 -3.45
CA ALA A 64 -4.18 -9.00 -4.71
C ALA A 64 -3.45 -9.69 -5.87
N VAL A 65 -4.19 -10.07 -6.89
CA VAL A 65 -3.66 -10.65 -8.12
C VAL A 65 -4.35 -10.01 -9.31
N SER A 66 -3.63 -9.85 -10.39
CA SER A 66 -4.20 -9.33 -11.64
C SER A 66 -3.98 -10.33 -12.77
N TRP A 67 -4.98 -10.50 -13.61
CA TRP A 67 -4.91 -11.37 -14.81
C TRP A 67 -5.70 -10.78 -15.97
N MET A 68 -5.54 -11.39 -17.12
CA MET A 68 -6.37 -11.14 -18.30
C MET A 68 -7.12 -12.42 -18.67
N ASP A 69 -8.37 -12.25 -19.04
CA ASP A 69 -9.14 -13.35 -19.61
C ASP A 69 -8.82 -13.58 -21.10
N ASN A 70 -9.38 -14.66 -21.67
CA ASN A 70 -9.19 -15.01 -23.09
C ASN A 70 -9.76 -13.97 -24.06
N SER A 71 -10.58 -13.04 -23.57
CA SER A 71 -11.14 -11.93 -24.34
C SER A 71 -10.35 -10.63 -24.12
N ASN A 72 -9.17 -10.70 -23.51
CA ASN A 72 -8.27 -9.56 -23.25
C ASN A 72 -8.81 -8.54 -22.22
N ASN A 73 -9.83 -8.91 -21.44
CA ASN A 73 -10.30 -8.08 -20.34
C ASN A 73 -9.36 -8.22 -19.14
N ARG A 74 -9.10 -7.11 -18.49
CA ARG A 74 -8.24 -7.08 -17.29
C ARG A 74 -9.09 -7.21 -16.04
N TRP A 75 -8.63 -8.05 -15.13
CA TRP A 75 -9.26 -8.34 -13.86
C TRP A 75 -8.27 -8.19 -12.72
N ILE A 76 -8.77 -7.81 -11.55
CA ILE A 76 -8.01 -7.79 -10.31
C ILE A 76 -8.83 -8.52 -9.25
N GLY A 77 -8.26 -9.59 -8.70
CA GLY A 77 -8.79 -10.27 -7.53
C GLY A 77 -8.18 -9.69 -6.26
N VAL A 78 -9.00 -9.44 -5.26
CA VAL A 78 -8.56 -8.94 -3.95
C VAL A 78 -9.19 -9.79 -2.87
N GLY A 79 -8.37 -10.50 -2.12
CA GLY A 79 -8.79 -11.24 -0.94
C GLY A 79 -8.60 -10.40 0.32
N SER A 80 -9.66 -10.22 1.10
CA SER A 80 -9.63 -9.59 2.41
C SER A 80 -9.73 -10.62 3.54
N ALA A 81 -9.73 -10.16 4.78
CA ALA A 81 -9.93 -11.06 5.93
C ALA A 81 -11.27 -11.82 5.85
N SER A 82 -12.30 -11.19 5.32
CA SER A 82 -13.68 -11.70 5.32
C SER A 82 -14.25 -12.05 3.95
N ASN A 83 -13.71 -11.49 2.87
CA ASN A 83 -14.32 -11.57 1.55
C ASN A 83 -13.29 -11.73 0.43
N LEU A 84 -13.75 -12.27 -0.68
CA LEU A 84 -13.01 -12.34 -1.93
C LEU A 84 -13.74 -11.55 -3.01
N TYR A 85 -13.09 -10.54 -3.56
CA TYR A 85 -13.64 -9.65 -4.57
C TYR A 85 -12.88 -9.74 -5.88
N VAL A 86 -13.61 -9.56 -6.98
CA VAL A 86 -13.02 -9.38 -8.30
C VAL A 86 -13.50 -8.07 -8.90
N TYR A 87 -12.58 -7.35 -9.48
CA TYR A 87 -12.82 -6.06 -10.13
C TYR A 87 -12.51 -6.18 -11.62
N ASN A 88 -13.36 -5.60 -12.44
CA ASN A 88 -13.08 -5.42 -13.85
C ASN A 88 -12.32 -4.11 -14.13
N SER A 89 -11.95 -3.84 -15.37
CA SER A 89 -11.24 -2.62 -15.79
C SER A 89 -12.02 -1.31 -15.52
N ALA A 90 -13.34 -1.38 -15.38
CA ALA A 90 -14.22 -0.26 -15.04
C ALA A 90 -14.37 -0.08 -13.52
N ALA A 91 -13.59 -0.79 -12.70
CA ALA A 91 -13.67 -0.81 -11.24
C ALA A 91 -15.02 -1.32 -10.69
N THR A 92 -15.78 -2.08 -11.47
CA THR A 92 -16.99 -2.75 -10.99
C THR A 92 -16.56 -3.93 -10.10
N ARG A 93 -17.11 -3.95 -8.87
CA ARG A 93 -16.82 -4.99 -7.88
C ARG A 93 -17.81 -6.15 -7.98
N TYR A 94 -17.28 -7.36 -7.97
CA TYR A 94 -18.04 -8.60 -7.84
C TYR A 94 -17.58 -9.31 -6.58
N ASP A 95 -18.51 -9.67 -5.70
CA ASP A 95 -18.23 -10.50 -4.53
C ASP A 95 -18.32 -11.97 -4.96
N ILE A 96 -17.23 -12.68 -4.88
CA ILE A 96 -17.11 -14.10 -5.20
C ILE A 96 -16.76 -14.93 -3.97
N THR A 97 -17.00 -14.41 -2.78
CA THR A 97 -16.77 -15.13 -1.53
C THR A 97 -17.54 -16.44 -1.55
N PRO A 98 -16.89 -17.58 -1.30
CA PRO A 98 -17.57 -18.87 -1.27
C PRO A 98 -18.68 -18.90 -0.22
N SER A 99 -19.82 -19.52 -0.56
CA SER A 99 -20.88 -19.72 0.42
C SER A 99 -20.40 -20.62 1.56
N GLY A 100 -20.66 -20.20 2.80
CA GLY A 100 -20.18 -20.92 3.99
C GLY A 100 -18.71 -20.64 4.36
N PHE A 101 -18.07 -19.66 3.71
CA PHE A 101 -16.75 -19.21 4.12
C PHE A 101 -16.77 -18.64 5.54
N THR A 102 -15.89 -19.13 6.39
CA THR A 102 -15.70 -18.61 7.74
C THR A 102 -14.47 -17.72 7.77
N ALA A 103 -14.68 -16.44 8.04
CA ALA A 103 -13.60 -15.47 8.14
C ALA A 103 -12.65 -15.83 9.28
N GLY A 104 -11.36 -15.70 9.05
CA GLY A 104 -10.34 -15.71 10.09
C GLY A 104 -10.21 -14.34 10.77
N SER A 105 -9.20 -14.20 11.62
CA SER A 105 -8.90 -12.92 12.27
C SER A 105 -8.62 -11.83 11.24
N GLU A 106 -9.21 -10.66 11.46
CA GLU A 106 -9.02 -9.49 10.60
C GLU A 106 -7.63 -8.89 10.77
N ASP A 107 -7.10 -9.00 11.98
CA ASP A 107 -5.76 -8.51 12.30
C ASP A 107 -4.97 -9.58 13.07
N ALA A 108 -3.66 -9.40 13.18
CA ALA A 108 -2.88 -10.19 14.12
C ALA A 108 -3.48 -9.97 15.51
N ASP A 109 -3.86 -11.08 16.16
CA ASP A 109 -4.49 -10.96 17.48
C ASP A 109 -3.53 -10.22 18.42
N PRO A 110 -3.89 -9.02 18.89
CA PRO A 110 -3.01 -8.22 19.74
C PRO A 110 -2.69 -8.93 21.06
N ASN A 111 -3.30 -10.08 21.29
CA ASN A 111 -3.24 -10.81 22.56
C ASN A 111 -2.37 -12.07 22.54
N THR A 112 -1.50 -12.27 21.55
CA THR A 112 -0.69 -13.50 21.45
C THR A 112 0.77 -13.37 21.88
N GLY A 113 1.25 -12.17 22.21
CA GLY A 113 2.63 -11.90 22.59
C GLY A 113 2.89 -11.91 24.12
N TYR A 114 4.10 -12.30 24.51
CA TYR A 114 4.58 -12.07 25.87
C TYR A 114 4.71 -10.56 26.12
N GLY A 115 3.94 -10.03 27.09
CA GLY A 115 3.93 -8.59 27.38
C GLY A 115 2.88 -7.77 26.63
N ASP A 116 1.95 -8.40 25.94
CA ASP A 116 0.93 -7.76 25.11
C ASP A 116 -0.28 -7.19 25.89
N TRP A 117 -0.22 -7.24 27.21
CA TRP A 117 -1.18 -6.61 28.11
C TRP A 117 -0.57 -5.39 28.77
N LEU A 118 -1.42 -4.43 29.14
CA LEU A 118 -0.99 -3.20 29.82
C LEU A 118 -0.06 -3.51 30.98
N TYR A 119 1.21 -3.15 30.83
CA TYR A 119 2.24 -3.36 31.84
C TYR A 119 1.81 -2.79 33.19
N GLY A 120 1.82 -3.61 34.24
CA GLY A 120 1.48 -3.20 35.58
C GLY A 120 -0.01 -3.19 35.95
N LYS A 121 -0.91 -3.74 35.13
CA LYS A 121 -2.35 -3.79 35.41
C LYS A 121 -2.88 -5.13 35.96
N SER A 122 -2.11 -6.19 35.89
CA SER A 122 -2.48 -7.50 36.48
C SER A 122 -1.41 -7.98 37.41
N SER A 123 -1.78 -8.85 38.33
CA SER A 123 -0.84 -9.52 39.22
C SER A 123 0.04 -10.48 38.40
N TYR A 124 1.28 -10.66 38.85
CA TYR A 124 2.19 -11.62 38.23
C TYR A 124 1.60 -13.03 38.28
N GLY A 125 1.38 -13.63 37.11
CA GLY A 125 0.76 -14.96 37.00
C GLY A 125 -0.74 -14.97 36.77
N ASP A 126 -1.41 -13.81 36.67
CA ASP A 126 -2.80 -13.76 36.24
C ASP A 126 -2.96 -14.27 34.80
N VAL A 127 -3.89 -15.19 34.69
CA VAL A 127 -4.30 -15.71 33.37
C VAL A 127 -5.06 -14.60 32.62
N ARG A 128 -4.78 -14.43 31.39
CA ARG A 128 -5.50 -13.47 30.53
C ARG A 128 -6.99 -13.73 30.56
N PRO A 129 -7.82 -12.69 30.68
CA PRO A 129 -9.28 -12.85 30.70
C PRO A 129 -9.87 -13.35 29.36
N ASP A 130 -9.11 -13.28 28.29
CA ASP A 130 -9.52 -13.61 26.92
C ASP A 130 -8.63 -14.72 26.32
N LEU A 131 -8.56 -15.85 26.95
CA LEU A 131 -7.94 -17.06 26.42
C LEU A 131 -8.74 -17.64 25.24
N GLY A 132 -9.15 -16.79 24.29
CA GLY A 132 -9.63 -17.26 23.01
C GLY A 132 -8.52 -17.98 22.26
N ILE A 133 -8.83 -19.11 21.64
CA ILE A 133 -7.92 -19.73 20.68
C ILE A 133 -7.73 -18.71 19.56
N PRO A 134 -6.51 -18.22 19.31
CA PRO A 134 -6.30 -17.25 18.25
C PRO A 134 -6.77 -17.85 16.94
N SER A 135 -7.79 -17.25 16.34
CA SER A 135 -8.24 -17.65 15.02
C SER A 135 -7.14 -17.31 14.01
N PRO A 136 -6.70 -18.25 13.18
CA PRO A 136 -5.69 -17.94 12.18
C PRO A 136 -6.19 -16.84 11.24
N ALA A 137 -5.30 -15.96 10.81
CA ALA A 137 -5.62 -14.96 9.82
C ALA A 137 -6.02 -15.63 8.50
N THR A 138 -7.02 -15.08 7.82
CA THR A 138 -7.42 -15.55 6.49
C THR A 138 -6.26 -15.38 5.50
N THR A 139 -5.93 -16.44 4.80
CA THR A 139 -4.97 -16.44 3.69
C THR A 139 -5.66 -16.88 2.41
N TRP A 140 -5.37 -16.20 1.30
CA TRP A 140 -5.87 -16.52 -0.02
C TRP A 140 -4.70 -16.96 -0.88
N ALA A 141 -4.82 -18.15 -1.48
CA ALA A 141 -3.94 -18.61 -2.54
C ALA A 141 -4.72 -18.55 -3.86
N LEU A 142 -4.19 -17.83 -4.83
CA LEU A 142 -4.74 -17.73 -6.18
C LEU A 142 -3.83 -18.54 -7.08
N ASP A 143 -4.33 -19.67 -7.52
CA ASP A 143 -3.66 -20.55 -8.46
C ASP A 143 -4.27 -20.34 -9.86
N MET A 144 -3.41 -20.30 -10.88
CA MET A 144 -3.80 -20.10 -12.28
C MET A 144 -3.33 -21.27 -13.14
#